data_72141d9df600be03b52e9872914a0799
#
_entry.id   72141d9df600be03b52e9872914a0799
#
_cell.length_a   1.000
_cell.length_b   1.000
_cell.length_c   1.000
_cell.angle_alpha   90.00
_cell.angle_beta   90.00
_cell.angle_gamma   90.00
#
_symmetry.space_group_name_H-M   'P 1'
#
loop_
_entity.id
_entity.type
_entity.pdbx_description
1 polymer ?
#
loop_
_entity_poly.entity_id
_entity_poly.type
_entity_poly.pdbx_seq_one_letter_code
_entity_poly.pdbx_strand_id
1 'polypeptide(L)'
;MVEALYQPFPIPGAARGHVWHHVPATRRPRHFHAEPELNLIAGGRAVFGYGEATISVSAGDLLWWPPGQDHVLLDATPDLDLYVIGVTAAFSEHVLVGRTSRAAGGAARLQLDRGTLTSLRAACAAPMTIIDAAAVERHVGDLWREAHTLRARIPDHHPLTARALGSLLGRPDLKRGELARLIHGNASEVSRYFHRDIGLTLVAYRTRLRLIRFIQLVEGGNRSFLAAAIDAGFGSYSQCHRAFQQAFDCTPRVFFGTGVSEEMKRRFAPL
;
A
#
# COMPACT_ATOMS: atom_id res chain seq x y z
N MET A 1 7.93 -18.21 -6.28
CA MET A 1 7.16 -17.02 -5.88
C MET A 1 6.92 -16.19 -7.13
N VAL A 2 5.69 -15.79 -7.43
CA VAL A 2 5.43 -14.80 -8.48
C VAL A 2 5.91 -13.46 -7.95
N GLU A 3 6.82 -12.81 -8.67
CA GLU A 3 7.40 -11.54 -8.27
C GLU A 3 6.32 -10.44 -8.34
N ALA A 4 6.25 -9.59 -7.32
CA ALA A 4 5.28 -8.50 -7.28
C ALA A 4 5.83 -7.31 -8.05
N LEU A 5 5.04 -6.75 -8.97
CA LEU A 5 5.39 -5.57 -9.77
C LEU A 5 5.01 -4.29 -9.02
N TYR A 6 5.78 -3.24 -9.21
CA TYR A 6 5.37 -1.91 -8.72
C TYR A 6 4.29 -1.33 -9.64
N GLN A 7 3.20 -0.87 -9.04
CA GLN A 7 2.10 -0.23 -9.75
C GLN A 7 1.65 1.01 -8.96
N PRO A 8 2.04 2.23 -9.38
CA PRO A 8 1.58 3.43 -8.70
C PRO A 8 0.05 3.50 -8.76
N PHE A 9 -0.54 3.96 -7.68
CA PHE A 9 -1.98 4.12 -7.60
C PHE A 9 -2.43 5.22 -8.58
N PRO A 10 -3.46 4.98 -9.41
CA PRO A 10 -3.88 5.91 -10.45
C PRO A 10 -4.74 7.05 -9.88
N ILE A 11 -4.25 7.74 -8.84
CA ILE A 11 -4.95 8.90 -8.26
C ILE A 11 -4.99 10.01 -9.30
N PRO A 12 -6.19 10.54 -9.67
CA PRO A 12 -6.32 11.51 -10.76
C PRO A 12 -5.65 12.84 -10.46
N GLY A 13 -4.84 13.34 -11.38
CA GLY A 13 -4.32 14.71 -11.40
C GLY A 13 -3.65 15.16 -10.09
N ALA A 14 -4.10 16.30 -9.56
CA ALA A 14 -3.62 16.85 -8.30
C ALA A 14 -4.37 16.34 -7.06
N ALA A 15 -5.28 15.37 -7.21
CA ALA A 15 -6.00 14.78 -6.09
C ALA A 15 -5.05 14.04 -5.14
N ARG A 16 -5.35 14.05 -3.86
CA ARG A 16 -4.56 13.37 -2.83
C ARG A 16 -5.14 12.04 -2.38
N GLY A 17 -6.31 11.68 -2.90
CA GLY A 17 -6.97 10.39 -2.67
C GLY A 17 -8.14 10.20 -3.62
N HIS A 18 -8.56 8.95 -3.80
CA HIS A 18 -9.68 8.59 -4.67
C HIS A 18 -10.35 7.29 -4.21
N VAL A 19 -11.59 7.09 -4.68
CA VAL A 19 -12.35 5.84 -4.50
C VAL A 19 -12.66 5.27 -5.87
N TRP A 20 -12.36 3.98 -6.05
CA TRP A 20 -12.72 3.24 -7.25
C TRP A 20 -13.73 2.15 -6.90
N HIS A 21 -14.67 1.93 -7.79
CA HIS A 21 -15.53 0.75 -7.77
C HIS A 21 -14.93 -0.30 -8.70
N HIS A 22 -14.52 -1.45 -8.16
CA HIS A 22 -13.86 -2.49 -8.93
C HIS A 22 -14.86 -3.21 -9.84
N VAL A 23 -14.51 -3.30 -11.11
CA VAL A 23 -15.27 -4.11 -12.10
C VAL A 23 -14.66 -5.51 -12.14
N PRO A 24 -15.43 -6.58 -11.91
CA PRO A 24 -14.90 -7.96 -11.80
C PRO A 24 -14.11 -8.47 -12.99
N ALA A 25 -14.29 -7.88 -14.18
CA ALA A 25 -13.58 -8.27 -15.41
C ALA A 25 -12.08 -7.88 -15.41
N THR A 26 -11.64 -6.96 -14.56
CA THR A 26 -10.25 -6.47 -14.53
C THR A 26 -9.46 -7.17 -13.44
N ARG A 27 -8.54 -8.05 -13.84
CA ARG A 27 -7.56 -8.65 -12.91
C ARG A 27 -6.22 -7.94 -13.04
N ARG A 28 -5.71 -7.44 -11.94
CA ARG A 28 -4.36 -6.89 -11.85
C ARG A 28 -3.37 -8.00 -11.47
N PRO A 29 -2.13 -7.99 -11.99
CA PRO A 29 -1.10 -8.89 -11.50
C PRO A 29 -0.78 -8.60 -10.03
N ARG A 30 -0.01 -9.48 -9.38
CA ARG A 30 0.52 -9.22 -8.06
C ARG A 30 1.36 -7.95 -8.08
N HIS A 31 1.03 -6.98 -7.24
CA HIS A 31 1.65 -5.66 -7.23
C HIS A 31 1.82 -5.09 -5.83
N PHE A 32 2.63 -4.04 -5.75
CA PHE A 32 2.77 -3.18 -4.57
C PHE A 32 2.90 -1.73 -5.01
N HIS A 33 2.59 -0.79 -4.13
CA HIS A 33 2.65 0.65 -4.37
C HIS A 33 3.04 1.44 -3.12
N ALA A 34 3.22 2.76 -3.29
CA ALA A 34 3.59 3.68 -2.21
C ALA A 34 2.40 4.11 -1.36
N GLU A 35 1.23 4.11 -1.95
CA GLU A 35 0.01 4.60 -1.35
C GLU A 35 -0.57 3.56 -0.38
N PRO A 36 -1.02 3.96 0.82
CA PRO A 36 -1.85 3.08 1.64
C PRO A 36 -3.23 2.92 1.00
N GLU A 37 -3.76 1.70 1.08
CA GLU A 37 -5.00 1.30 0.44
C GLU A 37 -5.97 0.65 1.43
N LEU A 38 -7.26 0.88 1.19
CA LEU A 38 -8.37 0.16 1.82
C LEU A 38 -9.20 -0.53 0.76
N ASN A 39 -9.69 -1.73 1.09
CA ASN A 39 -10.67 -2.44 0.27
C ASN A 39 -11.92 -2.75 1.11
N LEU A 40 -13.07 -2.24 0.68
CA LEU A 40 -14.36 -2.57 1.26
C LEU A 40 -15.06 -3.61 0.38
N ILE A 41 -15.31 -4.79 0.93
CA ILE A 41 -16.10 -5.84 0.29
C ILE A 41 -17.56 -5.58 0.64
N ALA A 42 -18.30 -4.95 -0.28
CA ALA A 42 -19.71 -4.58 -0.08
C ALA A 42 -20.67 -5.71 -0.45
N GLY A 43 -20.22 -6.65 -1.31
CA GLY A 43 -20.99 -7.84 -1.73
C GLY A 43 -20.08 -8.93 -2.27
N GLY A 44 -20.59 -10.15 -2.37
CA GLY A 44 -19.86 -11.29 -2.89
C GLY A 44 -18.76 -11.82 -1.98
N ARG A 45 -17.82 -12.56 -2.58
CA ARG A 45 -16.65 -13.16 -1.92
C ARG A 45 -15.42 -13.05 -2.81
N ALA A 46 -14.24 -12.98 -2.17
CA ALA A 46 -12.98 -12.96 -2.89
C ALA A 46 -11.86 -13.65 -2.09
N VAL A 47 -10.78 -13.98 -2.78
CA VAL A 47 -9.53 -14.45 -2.18
C VAL A 47 -8.41 -13.53 -2.64
N PHE A 48 -7.73 -12.89 -1.70
CA PHE A 48 -6.53 -12.12 -1.96
C PHE A 48 -5.28 -12.91 -1.56
N GLY A 49 -4.23 -12.79 -2.38
CA GLY A 49 -2.88 -13.24 -2.03
C GLY A 49 -2.03 -12.05 -1.62
N TYR A 50 -1.20 -12.19 -0.59
CA TYR A 50 -0.23 -11.20 -0.16
C TYR A 50 0.98 -11.89 0.49
N GLY A 51 2.19 -11.43 0.20
CA GLY A 51 3.39 -12.15 0.62
C GLY A 51 3.33 -13.63 0.23
N GLU A 52 3.45 -14.52 1.22
CA GLU A 52 3.29 -15.97 1.06
C GLU A 52 1.92 -16.48 1.57
N ALA A 53 1.03 -15.58 1.95
CA ALA A 53 -0.27 -15.89 2.54
C ALA A 53 -1.44 -15.59 1.59
N THR A 54 -2.60 -16.12 1.95
CA THR A 54 -3.88 -15.78 1.33
C THR A 54 -4.88 -15.38 2.41
N ILE A 55 -5.87 -14.56 2.02
CA ILE A 55 -6.98 -14.18 2.87
C ILE A 55 -8.28 -14.29 2.08
N SER A 56 -9.23 -15.07 2.62
CA SER A 56 -10.58 -15.14 2.08
C SER A 56 -11.44 -14.07 2.72
N VAL A 57 -12.21 -13.35 1.90
CA VAL A 57 -13.06 -12.24 2.31
C VAL A 57 -14.47 -12.39 1.78
N SER A 58 -15.41 -11.75 2.43
CA SER A 58 -16.84 -11.75 2.09
C SER A 58 -17.47 -10.39 2.35
N ALA A 59 -18.70 -10.20 1.94
CA ALA A 59 -19.46 -8.99 2.21
C ALA A 59 -19.35 -8.58 3.70
N GLY A 60 -19.00 -7.31 3.93
CA GLY A 60 -18.75 -6.74 5.24
C GLY A 60 -17.27 -6.74 5.67
N ASP A 61 -16.36 -7.31 4.89
CA ASP A 61 -14.95 -7.21 5.18
C ASP A 61 -14.35 -5.88 4.73
N LEU A 62 -13.56 -5.27 5.60
CA LEU A 62 -12.72 -4.12 5.32
C LEU A 62 -11.26 -4.54 5.49
N LEU A 63 -10.45 -4.33 4.45
CA LEU A 63 -9.03 -4.67 4.41
C LEU A 63 -8.17 -3.41 4.40
N TRP A 64 -6.99 -3.47 5.02
CA TRP A 64 -5.93 -2.46 4.96
C TRP A 64 -4.69 -3.05 4.33
N TRP A 65 -4.13 -2.33 3.34
CA TRP A 65 -2.87 -2.64 2.70
C TRP A 65 -1.88 -1.51 2.98
N PRO A 66 -0.83 -1.73 3.79
CA PRO A 66 0.17 -0.70 4.03
C PRO A 66 1.06 -0.50 2.81
N PRO A 67 1.74 0.66 2.67
CA PRO A 67 2.73 0.89 1.64
C PRO A 67 3.75 -0.24 1.52
N GLY A 68 4.06 -0.67 0.30
CA GLY A 68 5.01 -1.74 0.03
C GLY A 68 4.50 -3.17 0.25
N GLN A 69 3.30 -3.36 0.81
CA GLN A 69 2.67 -4.67 0.89
C GLN A 69 2.15 -5.07 -0.48
N ASP A 70 2.64 -6.20 -0.98
CA ASP A 70 2.07 -6.74 -2.22
C ASP A 70 0.73 -7.41 -1.97
N HIS A 71 -0.11 -7.32 -2.98
CA HIS A 71 -1.39 -8.02 -2.99
C HIS A 71 -1.85 -8.33 -4.42
N VAL A 72 -2.79 -9.26 -4.52
CA VAL A 72 -3.40 -9.68 -5.78
C VAL A 72 -4.77 -10.28 -5.50
N LEU A 73 -5.76 -9.95 -6.33
CA LEU A 73 -7.03 -10.65 -6.35
C LEU A 73 -6.86 -11.99 -7.09
N LEU A 74 -6.88 -13.10 -6.35
CA LEU A 74 -6.67 -14.45 -6.90
C LEU A 74 -7.96 -15.03 -7.46
N ASP A 75 -9.06 -14.85 -6.73
CA ASP A 75 -10.36 -15.38 -7.08
C ASP A 75 -11.48 -14.49 -6.57
N ALA A 76 -12.63 -14.50 -7.25
CA ALA A 76 -13.80 -13.72 -6.88
C ALA A 76 -15.07 -14.35 -7.42
N THR A 77 -16.16 -14.19 -6.65
CA THR A 77 -17.50 -14.54 -7.15
C THR A 77 -18.01 -13.49 -8.14
N PRO A 78 -18.89 -13.84 -9.08
CA PRO A 78 -19.40 -12.89 -10.09
C PRO A 78 -20.15 -11.69 -9.52
N ASP A 79 -20.67 -11.80 -8.30
CA ASP A 79 -21.37 -10.76 -7.55
C ASP A 79 -20.43 -9.95 -6.63
N LEU A 80 -19.12 -10.01 -6.84
CA LEU A 80 -18.17 -9.21 -6.08
C LEU A 80 -18.49 -7.72 -6.26
N ASP A 81 -18.79 -7.05 -5.13
CA ASP A 81 -18.97 -5.61 -5.02
C ASP A 81 -17.83 -5.08 -4.13
N LEU A 82 -16.81 -4.49 -4.76
CA LEU A 82 -15.55 -4.09 -4.12
C LEU A 82 -15.27 -2.61 -4.38
N TYR A 83 -15.10 -1.85 -3.31
CA TYR A 83 -14.57 -0.48 -3.36
C TYR A 83 -13.10 -0.47 -2.94
N VAL A 84 -12.30 0.22 -3.74
CA VAL A 84 -10.86 0.43 -3.50
C VAL A 84 -10.67 1.90 -3.17
N ILE A 85 -10.10 2.20 -2.02
CA ILE A 85 -9.82 3.54 -1.55
C ILE A 85 -8.31 3.71 -1.42
N GLY A 86 -7.73 4.61 -2.18
CA GLY A 86 -6.31 4.93 -2.14
C GLY A 86 -6.07 6.40 -1.82
N VAL A 87 -5.08 6.67 -1.00
CA VAL A 87 -4.67 8.04 -0.65
C VAL A 87 -3.15 8.17 -0.72
N THR A 88 -2.65 9.37 -0.99
CA THR A 88 -1.20 9.62 -0.88
C THR A 88 -0.75 9.50 0.58
N ALA A 89 0.51 9.10 0.80
CA ALA A 89 1.06 8.98 2.16
C ALA A 89 0.95 10.30 2.94
N ALA A 90 1.29 11.43 2.29
CA ALA A 90 1.20 12.77 2.89
C ALA A 90 -0.25 13.13 3.27
N PHE A 91 -1.24 12.74 2.46
CA PHE A 91 -2.65 12.97 2.79
C PHE A 91 -3.11 12.11 3.96
N SER A 92 -2.71 10.83 3.98
CA SER A 92 -2.99 9.95 5.11
C SER A 92 -2.44 10.53 6.42
N GLU A 93 -1.19 10.97 6.43
CA GLU A 93 -0.57 11.60 7.60
C GLU A 93 -1.32 12.87 8.01
N HIS A 94 -1.66 13.74 7.06
CA HIS A 94 -2.40 14.98 7.31
C HIS A 94 -3.78 14.71 7.93
N VAL A 95 -4.53 13.75 7.40
CA VAL A 95 -5.89 13.41 7.86
C VAL A 95 -5.88 12.76 9.24
N LEU A 96 -4.79 12.06 9.59
CA LEU A 96 -4.64 11.32 10.85
C LEU A 96 -3.84 12.07 11.91
N VAL A 97 -3.52 13.36 11.70
CA VAL A 97 -2.80 14.21 12.69
C VAL A 97 -3.48 14.15 14.05
N GLY A 98 -2.67 13.96 15.11
CA GLY A 98 -3.14 13.87 16.50
C GLY A 98 -3.77 12.54 16.89
N ARG A 99 -3.92 11.60 15.97
CA ARG A 99 -4.28 10.21 16.28
C ARG A 99 -3.02 9.37 16.34
N THR A 100 -2.88 8.55 17.37
CA THR A 100 -1.79 7.55 17.41
C THR A 100 -1.91 6.71 16.14
N SER A 101 -0.95 6.91 15.23
CA SER A 101 -0.94 6.23 13.94
C SER A 101 -0.72 4.72 14.15
N ARG A 102 -1.80 4.00 14.41
CA ARG A 102 -1.84 2.55 14.24
C ARG A 102 -1.82 2.15 12.76
N ALA A 103 -1.66 3.14 11.87
CA ALA A 103 -1.49 2.93 10.43
C ALA A 103 -0.25 2.12 10.06
N ALA A 104 0.69 1.93 10.98
CA ALA A 104 1.88 1.12 10.82
C ALA A 104 1.65 -0.39 11.03
N GLY A 105 0.40 -0.87 11.00
CA GLY A 105 0.12 -2.30 10.96
C GLY A 105 0.29 -2.87 9.55
N GLY A 106 0.64 -4.15 9.41
CA GLY A 106 0.59 -4.88 8.14
C GLY A 106 -0.83 -5.01 7.59
N ALA A 107 -1.01 -5.85 6.57
CA ALA A 107 -2.33 -6.21 6.06
C ALA A 107 -3.27 -6.60 7.21
N ALA A 108 -4.45 -6.01 7.24
CA ALA A 108 -5.39 -6.20 8.31
C ALA A 108 -6.82 -6.37 7.78
N ARG A 109 -7.65 -7.13 8.48
CA ARG A 109 -9.05 -7.38 8.13
C ARG A 109 -9.95 -7.12 9.33
N LEU A 110 -11.06 -6.46 9.09
CA LEU A 110 -12.15 -6.29 10.05
C LEU A 110 -13.47 -6.70 9.40
N GLN A 111 -14.22 -7.57 10.07
CA GLN A 111 -15.62 -7.84 9.70
C GLN A 111 -16.50 -6.74 10.33
N LEU A 112 -17.22 -6.02 9.49
CA LEU A 112 -18.13 -4.95 9.88
C LEU A 112 -19.52 -5.52 10.25
N ASP A 113 -20.20 -4.85 11.15
CA ASP A 113 -21.63 -5.05 11.33
C ASP A 113 -22.43 -4.46 10.14
N ARG A 114 -23.69 -4.89 9.99
CA ARG A 114 -24.53 -4.50 8.85
C ARG A 114 -24.74 -2.99 8.74
N GLY A 115 -24.90 -2.29 9.86
CA GLY A 115 -25.12 -0.84 9.87
C GLY A 115 -23.87 -0.09 9.39
N THR A 116 -22.71 -0.44 9.94
CA THR A 116 -21.40 0.12 9.54
C THR A 116 -21.11 -0.18 8.05
N LEU A 117 -21.37 -1.39 7.57
CA LEU A 117 -21.22 -1.73 6.15
C LEU A 117 -22.10 -0.84 5.25
N THR A 118 -23.36 -0.66 5.61
CA THR A 118 -24.30 0.17 4.83
C THR A 118 -23.80 1.63 4.77
N SER A 119 -23.33 2.18 5.89
CA SER A 119 -22.81 3.55 5.96
C SER A 119 -21.54 3.71 5.12
N LEU A 120 -20.57 2.81 5.27
CA LEU A 120 -19.30 2.86 4.51
C LEU A 120 -19.52 2.64 3.02
N ARG A 121 -20.41 1.73 2.62
CA ARG A 121 -20.77 1.54 1.21
C ARG A 121 -21.33 2.81 0.59
N ALA A 122 -22.27 3.48 1.27
CA ALA A 122 -22.82 4.76 0.83
C ALA A 122 -21.71 5.84 0.75
N ALA A 123 -20.83 5.91 1.74
CA ALA A 123 -19.69 6.80 1.74
C ALA A 123 -18.69 6.51 0.61
N CYS A 124 -18.47 5.27 0.21
CA CYS A 124 -17.64 4.92 -0.94
C CYS A 124 -18.30 5.28 -2.28
N ALA A 125 -19.61 5.15 -2.39
CA ALA A 125 -20.34 5.46 -3.63
C ALA A 125 -20.48 6.98 -3.88
N ALA A 126 -20.59 7.79 -2.83
CA ALA A 126 -20.81 9.23 -2.94
C ALA A 126 -19.77 9.99 -3.77
N PRO A 127 -18.43 9.79 -3.61
CA PRO A 127 -17.41 10.48 -4.40
C PRO A 127 -17.51 10.23 -5.90
N MET A 128 -18.10 9.12 -6.31
CA MET A 128 -18.22 8.75 -7.73
C MET A 128 -19.22 9.63 -8.49
N THR A 129 -20.06 10.39 -7.78
CA THR A 129 -21.05 11.31 -8.35
C THR A 129 -20.70 12.78 -8.13
N ILE A 130 -19.63 13.07 -7.38
CA ILE A 130 -19.19 14.44 -7.07
C ILE A 130 -18.25 14.93 -8.17
N ILE A 131 -18.54 16.09 -8.75
CA ILE A 131 -17.72 16.71 -9.80
C ILE A 131 -16.62 17.61 -9.21
N ASP A 132 -16.88 18.25 -8.05
CA ASP A 132 -15.92 19.12 -7.40
C ASP A 132 -14.79 18.33 -6.72
N ALA A 133 -13.56 18.51 -7.22
CA ALA A 133 -12.38 17.79 -6.74
C ALA A 133 -12.09 18.04 -5.24
N ALA A 134 -12.33 19.25 -4.73
CA ALA A 134 -12.13 19.55 -3.32
C ALA A 134 -13.19 18.86 -2.43
N ALA A 135 -14.42 18.72 -2.93
CA ALA A 135 -15.46 17.97 -2.25
C ALA A 135 -15.15 16.47 -2.22
N VAL A 136 -14.67 15.90 -3.33
CA VAL A 136 -14.18 14.50 -3.38
C VAL A 136 -13.08 14.28 -2.34
N GLU A 137 -12.09 15.17 -2.29
CA GLU A 137 -10.96 15.04 -1.38
C GLU A 137 -11.39 15.12 0.10
N ARG A 138 -12.27 16.04 0.45
CA ARG A 138 -12.85 16.10 1.81
C ARG A 138 -13.57 14.80 2.16
N HIS A 139 -14.38 14.29 1.24
CA HIS A 139 -15.13 13.06 1.44
C HIS A 139 -14.23 11.83 1.61
N VAL A 140 -13.20 11.70 0.78
CA VAL A 140 -12.19 10.64 0.93
C VAL A 140 -11.46 10.77 2.26
N GLY A 141 -11.16 11.98 2.72
CA GLY A 141 -10.55 12.22 4.03
C GLY A 141 -11.43 11.80 5.21
N ASP A 142 -12.74 12.05 5.12
CA ASP A 142 -13.70 11.61 6.14
C ASP A 142 -13.80 10.08 6.19
N LEU A 143 -13.94 9.45 5.03
CA LEU A 143 -13.95 8.00 4.89
C LEU A 143 -12.66 7.35 5.43
N TRP A 144 -11.51 7.96 5.13
CA TRP A 144 -10.21 7.49 5.61
C TRP A 144 -10.11 7.55 7.13
N ARG A 145 -10.57 8.66 7.75
CA ARG A 145 -10.61 8.81 9.20
C ARG A 145 -11.54 7.80 9.88
N GLU A 146 -12.72 7.59 9.32
CA GLU A 146 -13.69 6.60 9.81
C GLU A 146 -13.11 5.19 9.78
N ALA A 147 -12.55 4.78 8.64
CA ALA A 147 -11.91 3.47 8.50
C ALA A 147 -10.78 3.26 9.51
N HIS A 148 -9.96 4.29 9.78
CA HIS A 148 -8.89 4.20 10.78
C HIS A 148 -9.41 4.16 12.22
N THR A 149 -10.56 4.73 12.49
CA THR A 149 -11.24 4.56 13.79
C THR A 149 -11.69 3.10 13.98
N LEU A 150 -12.19 2.49 12.92
CA LEU A 150 -12.53 1.06 12.92
C LEU A 150 -11.27 0.17 13.02
N ARG A 151 -10.18 0.55 12.35
CA ARG A 151 -8.89 -0.17 12.42
C ARG A 151 -8.39 -0.33 13.85
N ALA A 152 -8.64 0.65 14.72
CA ALA A 152 -8.27 0.57 16.12
C ALA A 152 -8.95 -0.57 16.90
N ARG A 153 -9.99 -1.18 16.36
CA ARG A 153 -10.70 -2.35 16.94
C ARG A 153 -10.01 -3.68 16.62
N ILE A 154 -9.08 -3.71 15.68
CA ILE A 154 -8.36 -4.92 15.29
C ILE A 154 -7.16 -5.10 16.23
N PRO A 155 -6.90 -6.31 16.75
CA PRO A 155 -5.67 -6.59 17.45
C PRO A 155 -4.45 -6.25 16.59
N ASP A 156 -3.48 -5.60 17.18
CA ASP A 156 -2.24 -5.30 16.47
C ASP A 156 -1.46 -6.60 16.18
N HIS A 157 -0.63 -6.56 15.15
CA HIS A 157 0.44 -7.52 14.97
C HIS A 157 1.31 -7.60 16.23
N HIS A 158 2.20 -8.58 16.28
CA HIS A 158 3.18 -8.64 17.37
C HIS A 158 3.86 -7.25 17.56
N PRO A 159 4.03 -6.78 18.80
CA PRO A 159 4.55 -5.42 19.06
C PRO A 159 5.87 -5.11 18.33
N LEU A 160 6.75 -6.11 18.14
CA LEU A 160 7.98 -5.94 17.36
C LEU A 160 7.69 -5.68 15.87
N THR A 161 6.69 -6.35 15.30
CA THR A 161 6.27 -6.14 13.90
C THR A 161 5.71 -4.74 13.72
N ALA A 162 4.80 -4.31 14.59
CA ALA A 162 4.19 -2.98 14.51
C ALA A 162 5.26 -1.86 14.62
N ARG A 163 6.20 -1.98 15.58
CA ARG A 163 7.31 -1.01 15.72
C ARG A 163 8.24 -1.04 14.52
N ALA A 164 8.54 -2.23 13.97
CA ALA A 164 9.40 -2.36 12.80
C ALA A 164 8.79 -1.68 11.57
N LEU A 165 7.50 -1.89 11.31
CA LEU A 165 6.77 -1.24 10.22
C LEU A 165 6.82 0.29 10.36
N GLY A 166 6.45 0.83 11.52
CA GLY A 166 6.48 2.27 11.75
C GLY A 166 7.86 2.88 11.56
N SER A 167 8.92 2.19 12.02
CA SER A 167 10.29 2.65 11.83
C SER A 167 10.73 2.61 10.37
N LEU A 168 10.36 1.56 9.62
CA LEU A 168 10.79 1.35 8.23
C LEU A 168 10.08 2.28 7.24
N LEU A 169 8.82 2.65 7.48
CA LEU A 169 8.11 3.61 6.64
C LEU A 169 8.80 4.97 6.61
N GLY A 170 9.29 5.45 7.76
CA GLY A 170 10.06 6.69 7.84
C GLY A 170 11.53 6.54 7.46
N ARG A 171 12.13 5.37 7.71
CA ARG A 171 13.56 5.11 7.55
C ARG A 171 13.84 3.74 6.90
N PRO A 172 13.62 3.59 5.59
CA PRO A 172 13.87 2.33 4.88
C PRO A 172 15.36 1.97 4.77
N ASP A 173 16.25 2.89 5.10
CA ASP A 173 17.71 2.71 5.15
C ASP A 173 18.18 1.86 6.35
N LEU A 174 17.42 1.78 7.45
CA LEU A 174 17.80 1.05 8.65
C LEU A 174 18.24 -0.39 8.34
N LYS A 175 19.44 -0.76 8.81
CA LYS A 175 19.91 -2.15 8.75
C LYS A 175 19.19 -2.99 9.82
N ARG A 176 19.16 -4.32 9.62
CA ARG A 176 18.46 -5.25 10.52
C ARG A 176 18.86 -5.08 12.00
N GLY A 177 20.16 -4.96 12.27
CA GLY A 177 20.65 -4.79 13.63
C GLY A 177 20.34 -3.41 14.23
N GLU A 178 20.36 -2.36 13.41
CA GLU A 178 19.98 -1.00 13.83
C GLU A 178 18.48 -0.92 14.13
N LEU A 179 17.65 -1.50 13.27
CA LEU A 179 16.21 -1.61 13.49
C LEU A 179 15.91 -2.36 14.79
N ALA A 180 16.52 -3.53 14.99
CA ALA A 180 16.31 -4.32 16.20
C ALA A 180 16.67 -3.54 17.47
N ARG A 181 17.80 -2.83 17.47
CA ARG A 181 18.19 -1.97 18.59
C ARG A 181 17.21 -0.82 18.82
N LEU A 182 16.80 -0.15 17.73
CA LEU A 182 15.85 0.98 17.80
C LEU A 182 14.52 0.60 18.42
N ILE A 183 14.01 -0.61 18.12
CA ILE A 183 12.72 -1.09 18.61
C ILE A 183 12.83 -1.97 19.86
N HIS A 184 14.01 -2.01 20.49
CA HIS A 184 14.29 -2.81 21.69
C HIS A 184 13.94 -4.30 21.50
N GLY A 185 14.37 -4.89 20.38
CA GLY A 185 14.09 -6.28 20.03
C GLY A 185 15.34 -7.06 19.62
N ASN A 186 15.26 -8.38 19.65
CA ASN A 186 16.27 -9.25 19.09
C ASN A 186 16.11 -9.33 17.56
N ALA A 187 17.19 -9.23 16.79
CA ALA A 187 17.15 -9.21 15.32
C ALA A 187 16.52 -10.45 14.69
N SER A 188 16.69 -11.62 15.32
CA SER A 188 16.09 -12.87 14.84
C SER A 188 14.59 -12.93 15.13
N GLU A 189 14.18 -12.48 16.31
CA GLU A 189 12.76 -12.37 16.68
C GLU A 189 12.02 -11.36 15.81
N VAL A 190 12.60 -10.18 15.61
CA VAL A 190 12.04 -9.15 14.70
C VAL A 190 11.81 -9.75 13.31
N SER A 191 12.81 -10.45 12.75
CA SER A 191 12.69 -11.06 11.43
C SER A 191 11.61 -12.14 11.39
N ARG A 192 11.53 -12.98 12.43
CA ARG A 192 10.56 -14.08 12.53
C ARG A 192 9.12 -13.56 12.64
N TYR A 193 8.87 -12.63 13.58
CA TYR A 193 7.52 -12.07 13.75
C TYR A 193 7.12 -11.24 12.55
N PHE A 194 8.04 -10.47 11.97
CA PHE A 194 7.76 -9.68 10.78
C PHE A 194 7.34 -10.58 9.61
N HIS A 195 8.10 -11.66 9.36
CA HIS A 195 7.76 -12.60 8.28
C HIS A 195 6.41 -13.30 8.52
N ARG A 196 6.14 -13.72 9.75
CA ARG A 196 4.87 -14.36 10.13
C ARG A 196 3.67 -13.42 9.90
N ASP A 197 3.81 -12.15 10.31
CA ASP A 197 2.69 -11.21 10.35
C ASP A 197 2.48 -10.50 8.99
N ILE A 198 3.55 -10.29 8.22
CA ILE A 198 3.53 -9.55 6.94
C ILE A 198 3.56 -10.48 5.72
N GLY A 199 3.97 -11.73 5.89
CA GLY A 199 4.15 -12.68 4.81
C GLY A 199 5.37 -12.38 3.91
N LEU A 200 6.22 -11.42 4.29
CA LEU A 200 7.42 -11.02 3.58
C LEU A 200 8.62 -11.03 4.52
N THR A 201 9.79 -11.33 3.97
CA THR A 201 11.01 -11.11 4.74
C THR A 201 11.24 -9.62 4.96
N LEU A 202 11.84 -9.27 6.09
CA LEU A 202 12.22 -7.89 6.41
C LEU A 202 13.09 -7.25 5.30
N VAL A 203 13.94 -8.06 4.65
CA VAL A 203 14.79 -7.60 3.55
C VAL A 203 13.97 -7.26 2.32
N ALA A 204 13.04 -8.13 1.93
CA ALA A 204 12.17 -7.92 0.77
C ALA A 204 11.30 -6.66 0.96
N TYR A 205 10.66 -6.52 2.11
CA TYR A 205 9.83 -5.36 2.44
C TYR A 205 10.64 -4.05 2.40
N ARG A 206 11.81 -4.04 3.03
CA ARG A 206 12.72 -2.90 3.02
C ARG A 206 13.18 -2.51 1.62
N THR A 207 13.46 -3.51 0.78
CA THR A 207 13.87 -3.26 -0.61
C THR A 207 12.75 -2.57 -1.38
N ARG A 208 11.49 -2.96 -1.19
CA ARG A 208 10.33 -2.30 -1.80
C ARG A 208 10.19 -0.85 -1.36
N LEU A 209 10.31 -0.57 -0.05
CA LEU A 209 10.25 0.81 0.45
C LEU A 209 11.39 1.68 -0.10
N ARG A 210 12.60 1.13 -0.26
CA ARG A 210 13.71 1.83 -0.91
C ARG A 210 13.47 2.11 -2.38
N LEU A 211 12.86 1.16 -3.12
CA LEU A 211 12.48 1.37 -4.52
C LEU A 211 11.42 2.47 -4.64
N ILE A 212 10.41 2.46 -3.80
CA ILE A 212 9.40 3.52 -3.72
C ILE A 212 10.09 4.89 -3.51
N ARG A 213 10.96 4.98 -2.51
CA ARG A 213 11.70 6.22 -2.21
C ARG A 213 12.62 6.65 -3.35
N PHE A 214 13.29 5.70 -4.02
CA PHE A 214 14.11 5.97 -5.19
C PHE A 214 13.28 6.63 -6.31
N ILE A 215 12.10 6.09 -6.61
CA ILE A 215 11.20 6.63 -7.62
C ILE A 215 10.79 8.06 -7.25
N GLN A 216 10.33 8.28 -6.04
CA GLN A 216 9.92 9.60 -5.55
C GLN A 216 11.04 10.63 -5.66
N LEU A 217 12.29 10.24 -5.34
CA LEU A 217 13.46 11.11 -5.43
C LEU A 217 13.82 11.45 -6.88
N VAL A 218 13.65 10.52 -7.82
CA VAL A 218 13.88 10.76 -9.24
C VAL A 218 12.77 11.61 -9.86
N GLU A 219 11.50 11.31 -9.57
CA GLU A 219 10.33 12.06 -10.05
C GLU A 219 10.30 13.50 -9.49
N GLY A 220 10.80 13.71 -8.27
CA GLY A 220 10.93 15.04 -7.66
C GLY A 220 11.95 15.98 -8.35
N GLY A 221 12.67 15.50 -9.37
CA GLY A 221 13.58 16.26 -10.23
C GLY A 221 14.85 16.76 -9.52
N ASN A 222 15.98 16.83 -10.18
CA ASN A 222 17.29 17.32 -9.72
C ASN A 222 18.27 16.31 -9.09
N ARG A 223 18.04 14.99 -9.18
CA ARG A 223 19.00 14.01 -8.68
C ARG A 223 19.44 13.02 -9.76
N SER A 224 20.72 12.75 -9.82
CA SER A 224 21.22 11.61 -10.59
C SER A 224 20.68 10.31 -10.00
N PHE A 225 20.55 9.27 -10.80
CA PHE A 225 20.14 7.94 -10.34
C PHE A 225 21.05 7.40 -9.23
N LEU A 226 22.36 7.70 -9.27
CA LEU A 226 23.28 7.33 -8.23
C LEU A 226 22.94 8.03 -6.90
N ALA A 227 22.76 9.35 -6.91
CA ALA A 227 22.41 10.10 -5.71
C ALA A 227 21.06 9.65 -5.15
N ALA A 228 20.04 9.49 -6.00
CA ALA A 228 18.72 9.00 -5.60
C ALA A 228 18.79 7.59 -4.97
N ALA A 229 19.61 6.69 -5.52
CA ALA A 229 19.79 5.34 -4.97
C ALA A 229 20.42 5.36 -3.57
N ILE A 230 21.45 6.16 -3.37
CA ILE A 230 22.10 6.31 -2.05
C ILE A 230 21.12 6.93 -1.04
N ASP A 231 20.42 8.00 -1.40
CA ASP A 231 19.44 8.68 -0.54
C ASP A 231 18.20 7.81 -0.26
N ALA A 232 17.88 6.89 -1.15
CA ALA A 232 16.84 5.88 -0.92
C ALA A 232 17.29 4.75 0.04
N GLY A 233 18.58 4.72 0.41
CA GLY A 233 19.15 3.76 1.36
C GLY A 233 19.74 2.50 0.72
N PHE A 234 20.01 2.49 -0.60
CA PHE A 234 20.80 1.43 -1.23
C PHE A 234 22.30 1.65 -0.96
N GLY A 235 23.06 0.56 -0.82
CA GLY A 235 24.50 0.64 -0.63
C GLY A 235 25.29 1.02 -1.89
N SER A 236 24.65 0.89 -3.08
CA SER A 236 25.22 1.27 -4.37
C SER A 236 24.12 1.39 -5.42
N TYR A 237 24.40 2.11 -6.52
CA TYR A 237 23.49 2.15 -7.67
C TYR A 237 23.29 0.76 -8.31
N SER A 238 24.32 -0.06 -8.37
CA SER A 238 24.22 -1.43 -8.90
C SER A 238 23.25 -2.30 -8.10
N GLN A 239 23.21 -2.12 -6.78
CA GLN A 239 22.21 -2.81 -5.95
C GLN A 239 20.79 -2.30 -6.23
N CYS A 240 20.61 -0.99 -6.31
CA CYS A 240 19.33 -0.36 -6.69
C CYS A 240 18.88 -0.85 -8.07
N HIS A 241 19.76 -0.82 -9.06
CA HIS A 241 19.47 -1.22 -10.44
C HIS A 241 18.97 -2.67 -10.53
N ARG A 242 19.64 -3.62 -9.84
CA ARG A 242 19.19 -5.02 -9.82
C ARG A 242 17.81 -5.17 -9.17
N ALA A 243 17.61 -4.53 -8.01
CA ALA A 243 16.32 -4.55 -7.32
C ALA A 243 15.22 -3.90 -8.17
N PHE A 244 15.55 -2.85 -8.90
CA PHE A 244 14.65 -2.16 -9.81
C PHE A 244 14.25 -3.06 -10.99
N GLN A 245 15.23 -3.69 -11.67
CA GLN A 245 14.93 -4.63 -12.75
C GLN A 245 14.03 -5.77 -12.31
N GLN A 246 14.28 -6.32 -11.11
CA GLN A 246 13.44 -7.39 -10.56
C GLN A 246 11.99 -6.93 -10.32
N ALA A 247 11.79 -5.71 -9.82
CA ALA A 247 10.46 -5.21 -9.49
C ALA A 247 9.68 -4.62 -10.68
N PHE A 248 10.37 -4.21 -11.75
CA PHE A 248 9.77 -3.46 -12.88
C PHE A 248 9.94 -4.11 -14.24
N ASP A 249 10.70 -5.19 -14.30
CA ASP A 249 11.09 -5.86 -15.57
C ASP A 249 11.73 -4.91 -16.61
N CYS A 250 12.26 -3.79 -16.13
CA CYS A 250 12.98 -2.81 -16.96
C CYS A 250 14.03 -2.05 -16.15
N THR A 251 14.93 -1.34 -16.85
CA THR A 251 15.93 -0.51 -16.16
C THR A 251 15.36 0.83 -15.72
N PRO A 252 15.93 1.51 -14.70
CA PRO A 252 15.53 2.86 -14.32
C PRO A 252 15.54 3.84 -15.51
N ARG A 253 16.54 3.74 -16.38
CA ARG A 253 16.66 4.61 -17.55
C ARG A 253 15.49 4.45 -18.54
N VAL A 254 15.05 3.22 -18.76
CA VAL A 254 13.87 2.93 -19.59
C VAL A 254 12.61 3.45 -18.91
N PHE A 255 12.44 3.13 -17.64
CA PHE A 255 11.26 3.51 -16.87
C PHE A 255 11.00 5.02 -16.86
N PHE A 256 12.03 5.81 -16.58
CA PHE A 256 11.91 7.28 -16.51
C PHE A 256 12.09 7.98 -17.88
N GLY A 257 12.69 7.32 -18.86
CA GLY A 257 13.03 7.95 -20.16
C GLY A 257 11.97 7.78 -21.25
N THR A 258 11.09 6.78 -21.16
CA THR A 258 10.18 6.41 -22.25
C THR A 258 8.69 6.56 -21.88
N GLY A 259 8.36 7.19 -20.77
CA GLY A 259 6.97 7.32 -20.32
C GLY A 259 6.35 6.00 -19.82
N VAL A 260 7.16 4.97 -19.59
CA VAL A 260 6.67 3.68 -19.04
C VAL A 260 5.94 3.87 -17.73
N SER A 261 6.38 4.81 -16.87
CA SER A 261 5.69 5.15 -15.63
C SER A 261 4.25 5.60 -15.89
N GLU A 262 4.05 6.51 -16.85
CA GLU A 262 2.71 7.00 -17.21
C GLU A 262 1.86 5.93 -17.92
N GLU A 263 2.49 5.08 -18.72
CA GLU A 263 1.83 3.93 -19.34
C GLU A 263 1.39 2.90 -18.28
N MET A 264 2.22 2.63 -17.28
CA MET A 264 1.83 1.77 -16.15
C MET A 264 0.65 2.34 -15.40
N LYS A 265 0.63 3.64 -15.10
CA LYS A 265 -0.51 4.31 -14.45
C LYS A 265 -1.78 4.14 -15.29
N ARG A 266 -1.68 4.31 -16.62
CA ARG A 266 -2.83 4.16 -17.53
C ARG A 266 -3.34 2.74 -17.66
N ARG A 267 -2.45 1.74 -17.79
CA ARG A 267 -2.83 0.32 -17.92
C ARG A 267 -3.62 -0.21 -16.74
N PHE A 268 -3.41 0.36 -15.57
CA PHE A 268 -4.00 -0.12 -14.33
C PHE A 268 -5.01 0.88 -13.73
N ALA A 269 -5.30 1.97 -14.44
CA ALA A 269 -6.46 2.80 -14.10
C ALA A 269 -7.72 1.93 -14.22
N PRO A 270 -8.61 1.94 -13.24
CA PRO A 270 -9.94 1.37 -13.42
C PRO A 270 -10.63 2.11 -14.58
N LEU A 271 -11.20 1.38 -15.50
CA LEU A 271 -12.03 1.92 -16.56
C LEU A 271 -13.31 2.49 -15.97
#